data_b11a8a901541fb46541e70188aa3c41a
#
_entry.id   b11a8a901541fb46541e70188aa3c41a
#
_cell.length_a   1.000
_cell.length_b   1.000
_cell.length_c   1.000
_cell.angle_alpha   90.00
_cell.angle_beta   90.00
_cell.angle_gamma   90.00
#
_symmetry.space_group_name_H-M   'P 1'
#
loop_
_entity.id
_entity.type
_entity.pdbx_description
1 polymer ?
#
loop_
_entity_poly.entity_id
_entity_poly.type
_entity_poly.pdbx_seq_one_letter_code
_entity_poly.pdbx_strand_id
1 'polypeptide(L)'
;VPGIQIAHAGRKASANRPWEGDDHIAADDARGWQTIAPSSIAFGANLPKVPEAMTLDDIARVRDDFVAAARRARDAGFEWLELHFAHGYLAQSFFSEHSNKREDAYGGSFENRSRFLLETLAAVRDVWPEHLPLTARFGVLEFDGRDEQTLIESIELTRQFKAAGLDM
;
A
#
# COMPACT_ATOMS: atom_id res chain seq x y z
N VAL A 1 -13.37 -18.14 11.42
CA VAL A 1 -12.16 -18.11 10.56
C VAL A 1 -11.31 -16.95 11.01
N PRO A 2 -10.07 -17.18 11.49
CA PRO A 2 -9.16 -16.09 11.86
C PRO A 2 -8.62 -15.42 10.60
N GLY A 3 -8.79 -14.09 10.52
CA GLY A 3 -8.28 -13.26 9.43
C GLY A 3 -7.27 -12.23 9.92
N ILE A 4 -6.37 -11.82 9.03
CA ILE A 4 -5.41 -10.76 9.30
C ILE A 4 -5.29 -9.83 8.10
N GLN A 5 -5.18 -8.53 8.39
CA GLN A 5 -4.84 -7.53 7.39
C GLN A 5 -3.36 -7.17 7.50
N ILE A 6 -2.63 -7.18 6.39
CA ILE A 6 -1.25 -6.72 6.32
C ILE A 6 -1.18 -5.42 5.53
N ALA A 7 -0.35 -4.49 6.00
CA ALA A 7 -0.23 -3.14 5.47
C ALA A 7 1.18 -2.58 5.62
N HIS A 8 1.50 -1.58 4.79
CA HIS A 8 2.63 -0.68 5.00
C HIS A 8 2.12 0.76 5.00
N ALA A 9 2.30 1.46 6.11
CA ALA A 9 1.70 2.79 6.30
C ALA A 9 2.30 3.89 5.41
N GLY A 10 3.48 3.66 4.83
CA GLY A 10 4.12 4.63 3.93
C GLY A 10 4.38 5.97 4.62
N ARG A 11 4.02 7.06 3.95
CA ARG A 11 4.18 8.43 4.44
C ARG A 11 3.33 8.79 5.66
N LYS A 12 2.40 7.93 6.06
CA LYS A 12 1.60 8.07 7.29
C LYS A 12 2.20 7.32 8.48
N ALA A 13 3.32 6.63 8.28
CA ALA A 13 4.04 5.93 9.35
C ALA A 13 4.74 6.90 10.30
N SER A 14 5.32 6.38 11.39
CA SER A 14 6.01 7.19 12.41
C SER A 14 5.08 8.24 13.03
N ALA A 15 3.83 7.85 13.32
CA ALA A 15 2.79 8.69 13.90
C ALA A 15 2.44 8.24 15.32
N ASN A 16 1.98 9.17 16.13
CA ASN A 16 1.40 8.90 17.43
C ASN A 16 0.06 8.16 17.29
N ARG A 17 -0.40 7.54 18.35
CA ARG A 17 -1.72 6.89 18.34
C ARG A 17 -2.83 7.93 18.17
N PRO A 18 -3.98 7.57 17.60
CA PRO A 18 -5.08 8.52 17.36
C PRO A 18 -5.52 9.30 18.61
N TRP A 19 -5.50 8.66 19.77
CA TRP A 19 -5.84 9.30 21.05
C TRP A 19 -4.67 10.06 21.72
N GLU A 20 -3.49 10.06 21.10
CA GLU A 20 -2.29 10.78 21.54
C GLU A 20 -1.94 11.95 20.61
N GLY A 21 -2.82 12.29 19.65
CA GLY A 21 -2.67 13.41 18.73
C GLY A 21 -2.79 13.05 17.26
N ASP A 22 -2.59 11.79 16.87
CA ASP A 22 -2.64 11.34 15.46
C ASP A 22 -1.75 12.18 14.53
N ASP A 23 -0.63 12.65 15.06
CA ASP A 23 0.38 13.45 14.37
C ASP A 23 1.70 12.69 14.24
N HIS A 24 2.61 13.17 13.40
CA HIS A 24 3.91 12.55 13.28
C HIS A 24 4.72 12.67 14.58
N ILE A 25 5.33 11.56 14.99
CA ILE A 25 6.31 11.54 16.08
C ILE A 25 7.45 12.52 15.75
N ALA A 26 7.85 13.35 16.72
CA ALA A 26 8.88 14.35 16.52
C ALA A 26 10.22 13.72 16.03
N ALA A 27 10.99 14.49 15.28
CA ALA A 27 12.24 13.98 14.66
C ALA A 27 13.31 13.63 15.68
N ASP A 28 13.27 14.25 16.86
CA ASP A 28 14.19 14.02 17.99
C ASP A 28 13.69 12.95 18.98
N ASP A 29 12.48 12.40 18.79
CA ASP A 29 11.94 11.30 19.58
C ASP A 29 12.51 9.97 19.08
N ALA A 30 13.13 9.21 19.98
CA ALA A 30 13.74 7.91 19.66
C ALA A 30 12.74 6.84 19.15
N ARG A 31 11.43 7.07 19.29
CA ARG A 31 10.37 6.21 18.73
C ARG A 31 10.08 6.53 17.27
N GLY A 32 10.54 7.69 16.78
CA GLY A 32 10.30 8.14 15.42
C GLY A 32 11.30 7.54 14.42
N TRP A 33 10.87 7.42 13.17
CA TRP A 33 11.74 6.99 12.06
C TRP A 33 11.41 7.76 10.78
N GLN A 34 12.34 7.71 9.81
CA GLN A 34 12.14 8.28 8.50
C GLN A 34 11.16 7.41 7.70
N THR A 35 10.12 8.05 7.16
CA THR A 35 9.10 7.39 6.35
C THR A 35 9.53 7.27 4.89
N ILE A 36 8.96 6.31 4.17
CA ILE A 36 9.19 6.10 2.73
C ILE A 36 7.87 6.15 1.96
N ALA A 37 7.95 6.55 0.69
CA ALA A 37 6.80 6.63 -0.22
C ALA A 37 7.29 6.58 -1.68
N PRO A 38 6.40 6.45 -2.69
CA PRO A 38 6.82 6.51 -4.10
C PRO A 38 7.53 7.81 -4.45
N SER A 39 7.16 8.92 -3.83
CA SER A 39 7.77 10.25 -4.04
C SER A 39 7.87 11.02 -2.72
N SER A 40 8.77 12.01 -2.64
CA SER A 40 8.99 12.83 -1.44
C SER A 40 7.88 13.87 -1.25
N ILE A 41 6.64 13.39 -1.08
CA ILE A 41 5.45 14.21 -0.89
C ILE A 41 4.79 13.83 0.44
N ALA A 42 4.75 14.78 1.38
CA ALA A 42 4.08 14.58 2.67
C ALA A 42 2.59 14.23 2.49
N PHE A 43 2.00 13.55 3.48
CA PHE A 43 0.56 13.30 3.48
C PHE A 43 -0.23 14.61 3.67
N GLY A 44 0.28 15.51 4.52
CA GLY A 44 -0.34 16.78 4.84
C GLY A 44 -1.07 16.78 6.19
N ALA A 45 -1.78 17.85 6.49
CA ALA A 45 -2.45 18.09 7.78
C ALA A 45 -1.51 17.87 8.97
N ASN A 46 -1.88 17.01 9.94
CA ASN A 46 -1.08 16.66 11.10
C ASN A 46 0.05 15.64 10.78
N LEU A 47 0.21 15.23 9.52
CA LEU A 47 1.26 14.31 9.07
C LEU A 47 2.21 15.01 8.05
N PRO A 48 2.96 16.06 8.47
CA PRO A 48 3.74 16.91 7.57
C PRO A 48 5.12 16.34 7.20
N LYS A 49 5.57 15.22 7.82
CA LYS A 49 6.89 14.64 7.55
C LYS A 49 7.01 14.25 6.08
N VAL A 50 8.02 14.78 5.40
CA VAL A 50 8.32 14.44 4.01
C VAL A 50 8.99 13.08 3.98
N PRO A 51 8.42 12.08 3.29
CA PRO A 51 9.03 10.76 3.16
C PRO A 51 10.24 10.78 2.22
N GLU A 52 11.15 9.83 2.39
CA GLU A 52 12.15 9.54 1.35
C GLU A 52 11.48 8.85 0.16
N ALA A 53 11.87 9.26 -1.06
CA ALA A 53 11.43 8.58 -2.28
C ALA A 53 12.10 7.20 -2.37
N MET A 54 11.29 6.16 -2.51
CA MET A 54 11.77 4.78 -2.60
C MET A 54 12.63 4.57 -3.85
N THR A 55 13.77 3.91 -3.68
CA THR A 55 14.53 3.33 -4.79
C THR A 55 13.84 2.07 -5.34
N LEU A 56 14.31 1.55 -6.48
CA LEU A 56 13.81 0.26 -7.00
C LEU A 56 14.13 -0.90 -6.03
N ASP A 57 15.26 -0.83 -5.34
CA ASP A 57 15.63 -1.82 -4.31
C ASP A 57 14.70 -1.74 -3.09
N ASP A 58 14.27 -0.54 -2.68
CA ASP A 58 13.28 -0.39 -1.61
C ASP A 58 11.92 -0.96 -2.01
N ILE A 59 11.51 -0.77 -3.27
CA ILE A 59 10.27 -1.33 -3.80
C ILE A 59 10.33 -2.86 -3.76
N ALA A 60 11.43 -3.45 -4.23
CA ALA A 60 11.62 -4.89 -4.20
C ALA A 60 11.63 -5.43 -2.75
N ARG A 61 12.38 -4.77 -1.84
CA ARG A 61 12.45 -5.13 -0.42
C ARG A 61 11.07 -5.10 0.24
N VAL A 62 10.29 -4.04 0.03
CA VAL A 62 8.96 -3.92 0.65
C VAL A 62 8.00 -4.97 0.10
N ARG A 63 8.05 -5.29 -1.20
CA ARG A 63 7.29 -6.42 -1.75
C ARG A 63 7.66 -7.74 -1.06
N ASP A 64 8.95 -8.00 -0.87
CA ASP A 64 9.43 -9.19 -0.18
C ASP A 64 9.02 -9.21 1.31
N ASP A 65 8.93 -8.05 1.96
CA ASP A 65 8.40 -7.90 3.32
C ASP A 65 6.91 -8.29 3.40
N PHE A 66 6.08 -7.94 2.39
CA PHE A 66 4.70 -8.41 2.28
C PHE A 66 4.64 -9.94 2.15
N VAL A 67 5.48 -10.52 1.31
CA VAL A 67 5.58 -12.00 1.17
C VAL A 67 5.97 -12.66 2.49
N ALA A 68 6.97 -12.12 3.18
CA ALA A 68 7.40 -12.63 4.48
C ALA A 68 6.31 -12.50 5.55
N ALA A 69 5.54 -11.40 5.53
CA ALA A 69 4.40 -11.22 6.43
C ALA A 69 3.28 -12.22 6.15
N ALA A 70 2.96 -12.48 4.87
CA ALA A 70 1.97 -13.49 4.48
C ALA A 70 2.37 -14.90 4.93
N ARG A 71 3.64 -15.28 4.79
CA ARG A 71 4.16 -16.57 5.30
C ARG A 71 4.00 -16.67 6.82
N ARG A 72 4.39 -15.63 7.57
CA ARG A 72 4.21 -15.61 9.04
C ARG A 72 2.74 -15.69 9.45
N ALA A 73 1.85 -15.02 8.73
CA ALA A 73 0.41 -15.10 8.97
C ALA A 73 -0.12 -16.53 8.78
N ARG A 74 0.25 -17.20 7.69
CA ARG A 74 -0.10 -18.61 7.43
C ARG A 74 0.45 -19.53 8.53
N ASP A 75 1.73 -19.38 8.87
CA ASP A 75 2.40 -20.21 9.85
C ASP A 75 1.83 -20.00 11.27
N ALA A 76 1.25 -18.82 11.55
CA ALA A 76 0.51 -18.54 12.77
C ALA A 76 -0.94 -19.06 12.77
N GLY A 77 -1.41 -19.67 11.66
CA GLY A 77 -2.73 -20.27 11.56
C GLY A 77 -3.85 -19.32 11.11
N PHE A 78 -3.53 -18.18 10.50
CA PHE A 78 -4.56 -17.37 9.85
C PHE A 78 -5.04 -18.06 8.56
N GLU A 79 -6.35 -18.00 8.35
CA GLU A 79 -7.04 -18.64 7.23
C GLU A 79 -7.63 -17.62 6.24
N TRP A 80 -7.52 -16.33 6.51
CA TRP A 80 -7.93 -15.22 5.65
C TRP A 80 -6.86 -14.14 5.67
N LEU A 81 -6.39 -13.73 4.50
CA LEU A 81 -5.44 -12.64 4.36
C LEU A 81 -6.05 -11.47 3.58
N GLU A 82 -5.95 -10.27 4.13
CA GLU A 82 -6.33 -9.04 3.44
C GLU A 82 -5.11 -8.15 3.21
N LEU A 83 -4.90 -7.72 1.95
CA LEU A 83 -3.92 -6.71 1.58
C LEU A 83 -4.53 -5.31 1.74
N HIS A 84 -3.89 -4.46 2.50
CA HIS A 84 -4.38 -3.09 2.68
C HIS A 84 -3.81 -2.15 1.62
N PHE A 85 -4.60 -1.86 0.59
CA PHE A 85 -4.28 -0.99 -0.54
C PHE A 85 -5.12 0.29 -0.57
N ALA A 86 -5.48 0.82 0.60
CA ALA A 86 -6.37 1.96 0.76
C ALA A 86 -5.80 3.04 1.70
N HIS A 87 -6.59 4.07 1.97
CA HIS A 87 -6.42 5.11 3.01
C HIS A 87 -5.15 5.95 2.89
N GLY A 88 -4.59 6.09 1.69
CA GLY A 88 -3.36 6.85 1.48
C GLY A 88 -2.12 6.19 2.07
N TYR A 89 -2.18 4.88 2.38
CA TYR A 89 -1.04 4.07 2.77
C TYR A 89 -0.16 3.76 1.55
N LEU A 90 0.94 3.04 1.73
CA LEU A 90 1.99 2.93 0.72
C LEU A 90 1.45 2.47 -0.65
N ALA A 91 0.67 1.40 -0.69
CA ALA A 91 0.16 0.85 -1.96
C ALA A 91 -0.74 1.86 -2.70
N GLN A 92 -1.71 2.47 -2.00
CA GLN A 92 -2.52 3.52 -2.61
C GLN A 92 -1.67 4.72 -3.02
N SER A 93 -0.60 5.05 -2.29
CA SER A 93 0.30 6.13 -2.66
C SER A 93 1.01 5.90 -3.99
N PHE A 94 1.26 4.64 -4.38
CA PHE A 94 1.75 4.29 -5.73
C PHE A 94 0.68 4.49 -6.80
N PHE A 95 -0.57 4.13 -6.52
CA PHE A 95 -1.66 4.24 -7.49
C PHE A 95 -2.10 5.69 -7.72
N SER A 96 -2.10 6.52 -6.67
CA SER A 96 -2.54 7.92 -6.73
C SER A 96 -1.57 8.81 -7.49
N GLU A 97 -2.09 9.56 -8.49
CA GLU A 97 -1.32 10.60 -9.18
C GLU A 97 -0.92 11.77 -8.28
N HIS A 98 -1.62 11.99 -7.16
CA HIS A 98 -1.29 13.07 -6.21
C HIS A 98 -0.02 12.77 -5.43
N SER A 99 0.23 11.51 -5.09
CA SER A 99 1.34 11.10 -4.26
C SER A 99 2.46 10.40 -5.02
N ASN A 100 2.22 9.99 -6.28
CA ASN A 100 3.20 9.34 -7.12
C ASN A 100 3.58 10.26 -8.30
N LYS A 101 4.78 10.83 -8.22
CA LYS A 101 5.39 11.67 -9.27
C LYS A 101 6.64 11.02 -9.85
N ARG A 102 6.70 9.68 -9.80
CA ARG A 102 7.80 8.93 -10.42
C ARG A 102 7.72 8.98 -11.95
N GLU A 103 8.89 8.93 -12.56
CA GLU A 103 9.05 8.91 -14.02
C GLU A 103 9.64 7.58 -14.52
N ASP A 104 9.75 6.60 -13.61
CA ASP A 104 10.22 5.24 -13.91
C ASP A 104 9.04 4.26 -14.12
N ALA A 105 9.34 2.95 -14.14
CA ALA A 105 8.36 1.90 -14.35
C ALA A 105 7.25 1.82 -13.28
N TYR A 106 7.33 2.61 -12.21
CA TYR A 106 6.33 2.61 -11.13
C TYR A 106 5.54 3.93 -11.04
N GLY A 107 5.64 4.83 -12.05
CA GLY A 107 4.92 6.10 -12.06
C GLY A 107 4.50 6.55 -13.45
N GLY A 108 3.73 7.65 -13.52
CA GLY A 108 3.16 8.19 -14.75
C GLY A 108 1.90 7.46 -15.21
N SER A 109 1.98 6.50 -16.13
CA SER A 109 0.82 5.83 -16.70
C SER A 109 0.07 4.97 -15.66
N PHE A 110 -1.20 4.65 -15.96
CA PHE A 110 -2.02 3.75 -15.16
C PHE A 110 -1.31 2.40 -14.90
N GLU A 111 -0.72 1.81 -15.92
CA GLU A 111 -0.02 0.52 -15.83
C GLU A 111 1.17 0.60 -14.86
N ASN A 112 1.92 1.70 -14.93
CA ASN A 112 3.07 1.89 -14.04
C ASN A 112 2.65 2.17 -12.60
N ARG A 113 1.61 3.00 -12.40
CA ARG A 113 1.07 3.28 -11.05
C ARG A 113 0.43 2.06 -10.41
N SER A 114 -0.12 1.14 -11.20
CA SER A 114 -0.73 -0.12 -10.76
C SER A 114 0.30 -1.21 -10.45
N ARG A 115 1.51 -1.11 -11.01
CA ARG A 115 2.55 -2.16 -11.00
C ARG A 115 2.90 -2.65 -9.60
N PHE A 116 3.17 -1.75 -8.67
CA PHE A 116 3.53 -2.13 -7.29
C PHE A 116 2.45 -2.98 -6.63
N LEU A 117 1.17 -2.61 -6.82
CA LEU A 117 0.03 -3.33 -6.25
C LEU A 117 -0.10 -4.73 -6.85
N LEU A 118 0.00 -4.82 -8.18
CA LEU A 118 -0.13 -6.09 -8.92
C LEU A 118 1.03 -7.05 -8.62
N GLU A 119 2.26 -6.55 -8.62
CA GLU A 119 3.44 -7.37 -8.28
C GLU A 119 3.41 -7.85 -6.83
N THR A 120 2.96 -6.99 -5.89
CA THR A 120 2.80 -7.38 -4.48
C THR A 120 1.72 -8.45 -4.32
N LEU A 121 0.56 -8.27 -4.97
CA LEU A 121 -0.52 -9.25 -4.97
C LEU A 121 -0.04 -10.61 -5.53
N ALA A 122 0.58 -10.62 -6.70
CA ALA A 122 1.07 -11.85 -7.33
C ALA A 122 2.09 -12.58 -6.44
N ALA A 123 3.07 -11.85 -5.89
CA ALA A 123 4.09 -12.42 -5.02
C ALA A 123 3.49 -12.98 -3.70
N VAL A 124 2.46 -12.34 -3.15
CA VAL A 124 1.74 -12.85 -1.97
C VAL A 124 0.90 -14.06 -2.35
N ARG A 125 0.20 -14.06 -3.50
CA ARG A 125 -0.59 -15.20 -3.96
C ARG A 125 0.26 -16.47 -4.13
N ASP A 126 1.49 -16.34 -4.61
CA ASP A 126 2.43 -17.46 -4.77
C ASP A 126 2.75 -18.21 -3.45
N VAL A 127 2.61 -17.55 -2.31
CA VAL A 127 2.93 -18.13 -0.99
C VAL A 127 1.71 -18.37 -0.11
N TRP A 128 0.58 -17.74 -0.42
CA TRP A 128 -0.68 -17.93 0.29
C TRP A 128 -1.44 -19.12 -0.31
N PRO A 129 -1.92 -20.07 0.49
CA PRO A 129 -2.58 -21.28 -0.03
C PRO A 129 -3.78 -20.95 -0.92
N GLU A 130 -3.89 -21.60 -2.07
CA GLU A 130 -4.94 -21.33 -3.07
C GLU A 130 -6.37 -21.51 -2.52
N HIS A 131 -6.55 -22.46 -1.60
CA HIS A 131 -7.85 -22.73 -0.97
C HIS A 131 -8.23 -21.76 0.15
N LEU A 132 -7.34 -20.83 0.51
CA LEU A 132 -7.61 -19.81 1.53
C LEU A 132 -7.86 -18.44 0.88
N PRO A 133 -8.87 -17.68 1.36
CA PRO A 133 -9.20 -16.39 0.80
C PRO A 133 -8.03 -15.40 0.87
N LEU A 134 -7.75 -14.74 -0.26
CA LEU A 134 -6.89 -13.58 -0.38
C LEU A 134 -7.72 -12.41 -0.89
N THR A 135 -7.85 -11.37 -0.08
CA THR A 135 -8.66 -10.20 -0.38
C THR A 135 -7.85 -8.92 -0.33
N ALA A 136 -8.39 -7.82 -0.83
CA ALA A 136 -7.78 -6.51 -0.68
C ALA A 136 -8.81 -5.45 -0.26
N ARG A 137 -8.39 -4.58 0.65
CA ARG A 137 -9.08 -3.32 0.88
C ARG A 137 -8.48 -2.28 -0.04
N PHE A 138 -9.27 -1.76 -0.99
CA PHE A 138 -8.81 -0.87 -2.04
C PHE A 138 -9.51 0.50 -1.98
N GLY A 139 -8.75 1.58 -2.14
CA GLY A 139 -9.28 2.95 -2.23
C GLY A 139 -9.64 3.29 -3.66
N VAL A 140 -10.93 3.54 -3.93
CA VAL A 140 -11.50 3.64 -5.28
C VAL A 140 -11.59 5.09 -5.78
N LEU A 141 -11.75 6.06 -4.87
CA LEU A 141 -11.93 7.48 -5.19
C LEU A 141 -10.98 8.35 -4.37
N GLU A 142 -10.64 9.51 -4.91
CA GLU A 142 -9.75 10.49 -4.26
C GLU A 142 -10.47 11.79 -3.89
N PHE A 143 -11.72 11.99 -4.34
CA PHE A 143 -12.53 13.19 -4.09
C PHE A 143 -11.85 14.49 -4.53
N ASP A 144 -11.17 14.43 -5.67
CA ASP A 144 -10.37 15.53 -6.23
C ASP A 144 -11.03 16.25 -7.42
N GLY A 145 -12.29 15.92 -7.71
CA GLY A 145 -13.05 16.41 -8.86
C GLY A 145 -12.81 15.62 -10.15
N ARG A 146 -11.99 14.57 -10.13
CA ARG A 146 -11.74 13.64 -11.25
C ARG A 146 -12.26 12.23 -10.95
N ASP A 147 -13.21 12.11 -10.04
CA ASP A 147 -13.69 10.84 -9.49
C ASP A 147 -14.22 9.88 -10.57
N GLU A 148 -14.78 10.40 -11.67
CA GLU A 148 -15.22 9.56 -12.80
C GLU A 148 -14.03 8.82 -13.45
N GLN A 149 -12.94 9.52 -13.74
CA GLN A 149 -11.73 8.92 -14.29
C GLN A 149 -11.08 7.96 -13.29
N THR A 150 -10.97 8.36 -12.03
CA THR A 150 -10.41 7.55 -10.97
C THR A 150 -11.22 6.26 -10.76
N LEU A 151 -12.55 6.33 -10.88
CA LEU A 151 -13.43 5.17 -10.81
C LEU A 151 -13.20 4.19 -11.97
N ILE A 152 -13.05 4.70 -13.21
CA ILE A 152 -12.76 3.87 -14.38
C ILE A 152 -11.44 3.12 -14.18
N GLU A 153 -10.38 3.81 -13.78
CA GLU A 153 -9.07 3.20 -13.50
C GLU A 153 -9.15 2.18 -12.36
N SER A 154 -9.90 2.49 -11.30
CA SER A 154 -10.09 1.59 -10.15
C SER A 154 -10.85 0.32 -10.53
N ILE A 155 -11.87 0.41 -11.40
CA ILE A 155 -12.58 -0.76 -11.91
C ILE A 155 -11.63 -1.63 -12.76
N GLU A 156 -10.81 -1.00 -13.60
CA GLU A 156 -9.85 -1.75 -14.43
C GLU A 156 -8.79 -2.43 -13.57
N LEU A 157 -8.23 -1.74 -12.58
CA LEU A 157 -7.28 -2.35 -11.64
C LEU A 157 -7.91 -3.50 -10.84
N THR A 158 -9.17 -3.38 -10.44
CA THR A 158 -9.90 -4.47 -9.75
C THR A 158 -10.07 -5.70 -10.64
N ARG A 159 -10.30 -5.54 -11.95
CA ARG A 159 -10.31 -6.65 -12.91
C ARG A 159 -8.94 -7.33 -13.00
N GLN A 160 -7.87 -6.54 -13.00
CA GLN A 160 -6.50 -7.06 -13.01
C GLN A 160 -6.16 -7.78 -11.70
N PHE A 161 -6.60 -7.29 -10.53
CA PHE A 161 -6.49 -7.99 -9.26
C PHE A 161 -7.14 -9.36 -9.30
N LYS A 162 -8.38 -9.43 -9.83
CA LYS A 162 -9.08 -10.72 -9.97
C LYS A 162 -8.33 -11.67 -10.90
N ALA A 163 -7.81 -11.18 -12.03
CA ALA A 163 -7.01 -11.99 -12.95
C ALA A 163 -5.69 -12.47 -12.32
N ALA A 164 -5.13 -11.71 -11.37
CA ALA A 164 -3.93 -12.07 -10.61
C ALA A 164 -4.21 -12.96 -9.37
N GLY A 165 -5.46 -13.43 -9.20
CA GLY A 165 -5.82 -14.39 -8.16
C GLY A 165 -6.34 -13.78 -6.85
N LEU A 166 -6.82 -12.55 -6.87
CA LEU A 166 -7.55 -11.97 -5.75
C LEU A 166 -8.99 -12.53 -5.73
N ASP A 167 -9.46 -12.95 -4.57
CA ASP A 167 -10.81 -13.53 -4.42
C ASP A 167 -11.88 -12.45 -4.28
N MET A 168 -11.60 -11.38 -3.51
CA MET A 168 -12.52 -10.27 -3.27
C MET A 168 -11.77 -8.99 -2.87
#